data_7835f0fb3e4a39be5efedefcae167b45
#
_entry.id   7835f0fb3e4a39be5efedefcae167b45
#
_cell.length_a   1.000
_cell.length_b   1.000
_cell.length_c   1.000
_cell.angle_alpha   90.00
_cell.angle_beta   90.00
_cell.angle_gamma   90.00
#
_symmetry.space_group_name_H-M   'P 1'
#
loop_
_entity.id
_entity.type
_entity.pdbx_description
1 polymer ?
#
loop_
_entity_poly.entity_id
_entity_poly.type
_entity_poly.pdbx_seq_one_letter_code
_entity_poly.pdbx_strand_id
1 'polypeptide(L)'
;MARTLVEEQGVAQVQRRTIVLLSLAQVFGGLGTGSTVSIGSILAVELSGSSAWAGSVATVMTLGAAAAALPLAALAERHGRRAGQVAGLSAALAGAVLMVLAVVSGLFILLVLGSAGIGVGTAASLQARFAAVDLAAAGHRGRALSTVVWAVTVGAVAGPNLIQPGTAVGMALGLPPIAGPFVISGAGLLIATVLVYAGLRPDPLLLARRLSSAGNASPYVLPAAPGNKAPVPGVLPAPAGVVPAATAAGRGSLRRALRAIRGSGMALLAVSAVVAAHAVMVGVMSMTPLHLQHLVEGPGSHAGHIAEGDVLVIIGFTISLHIAGMFALSPVMGWLTDRAGRVETIMIGFTVLVAAVAVAGFGQSSTAAVAVGLVLLGMGWSAATISASTLLADSVGQDVRVAVQGASDTLMGAAGAVGGAFSGLVLGFAGYLGLNLLGGAIGAAVLAAAVVARTSRRRSAAA
;
A
#
# COMPACT_ATOMS: atom_id res chain seq x y z
N MET A 1 -14.38 -26.27 -27.15
CA MET A 1 -13.84 -26.87 -25.90
C MET A 1 -12.31 -26.90 -25.85
N ALA A 2 -11.56 -27.51 -26.79
CA ALA A 2 -10.09 -27.51 -26.75
C ALA A 2 -9.45 -26.10 -26.85
N ARG A 3 -9.98 -25.23 -27.69
CA ARG A 3 -9.48 -23.85 -27.91
C ARG A 3 -9.68 -22.95 -26.67
N THR A 4 -10.79 -23.10 -25.96
CA THR A 4 -11.07 -22.40 -24.70
C THR A 4 -10.14 -22.86 -23.58
N LEU A 5 -9.82 -24.14 -23.47
CA LEU A 5 -8.89 -24.68 -22.46
C LEU A 5 -7.44 -24.19 -22.70
N VAL A 6 -7.00 -24.06 -23.96
CA VAL A 6 -5.69 -23.52 -24.30
C VAL A 6 -5.60 -22.03 -23.97
N GLU A 7 -6.67 -21.24 -24.22
CA GLU A 7 -6.75 -19.84 -23.86
C GLU A 7 -6.77 -19.64 -22.32
N GLU A 8 -7.52 -20.45 -21.58
CA GLU A 8 -7.55 -20.41 -20.13
C GLU A 8 -6.20 -20.77 -19.49
N GLN A 9 -5.50 -21.77 -20.03
CA GLN A 9 -4.15 -22.13 -19.59
C GLN A 9 -3.17 -20.98 -19.86
N GLY A 10 -3.27 -20.32 -21.01
CA GLY A 10 -2.46 -19.15 -21.34
C GLY A 10 -2.67 -17.98 -20.37
N VAL A 11 -3.92 -17.69 -19.99
CA VAL A 11 -4.26 -16.63 -19.02
C VAL A 11 -3.73 -16.99 -17.62
N ALA A 12 -3.87 -18.23 -17.18
CA ALA A 12 -3.36 -18.68 -15.89
C ALA A 12 -1.83 -18.57 -15.80
N GLN A 13 -1.13 -18.89 -16.89
CA GLN A 13 0.33 -18.75 -16.97
C GLN A 13 0.77 -17.27 -16.90
N VAL A 14 0.07 -16.38 -17.62
CA VAL A 14 0.31 -14.92 -17.55
C VAL A 14 0.06 -14.43 -16.13
N GLN A 15 -1.02 -14.84 -15.49
CA GLN A 15 -1.36 -14.46 -14.11
C GLN A 15 -0.25 -14.89 -13.14
N ARG A 16 0.21 -16.14 -13.20
CA ARG A 16 1.30 -16.64 -12.35
C ARG A 16 2.59 -15.86 -12.57
N ARG A 17 2.97 -15.60 -13.82
CA ARG A 17 4.14 -14.77 -14.16
C ARG A 17 4.01 -13.37 -13.62
N THR A 18 2.84 -12.75 -13.75
CA THR A 18 2.54 -11.41 -13.22
C THR A 18 2.78 -11.36 -11.71
N ILE A 19 2.22 -12.33 -10.95
CA ILE A 19 2.41 -12.39 -9.49
C ILE A 19 3.89 -12.52 -9.15
N VAL A 20 4.64 -13.42 -9.79
CA VAL A 20 6.06 -13.62 -9.52
C VAL A 20 6.87 -12.35 -9.78
N LEU A 21 6.66 -11.72 -10.93
CA LEU A 21 7.39 -10.49 -11.31
C LEU A 21 7.08 -9.33 -10.37
N LEU A 22 5.80 -9.13 -10.02
CA LEU A 22 5.40 -8.10 -9.07
C LEU A 22 5.98 -8.40 -7.68
N SER A 23 5.97 -9.65 -7.23
CA SER A 23 6.56 -10.05 -5.95
C SER A 23 8.06 -9.78 -5.90
N LEU A 24 8.81 -10.12 -6.94
CA LEU A 24 10.23 -9.80 -7.03
C LEU A 24 10.48 -8.28 -7.00
N ALA A 25 9.67 -7.51 -7.74
CA ALA A 25 9.77 -6.05 -7.73
C ALA A 25 9.47 -5.47 -6.35
N GLN A 26 8.55 -6.06 -5.58
CA GLN A 26 8.26 -5.67 -4.20
C GLN A 26 9.42 -5.95 -3.24
N VAL A 27 10.12 -7.09 -3.40
CA VAL A 27 11.32 -7.38 -2.60
C VAL A 27 12.36 -6.29 -2.80
N PHE A 28 12.73 -6.01 -4.05
CA PHE A 28 13.75 -5.02 -4.37
C PHE A 28 13.30 -3.57 -4.07
N GLY A 29 12.03 -3.24 -4.31
CA GLY A 29 11.46 -1.93 -3.99
C GLY A 29 11.40 -1.66 -2.49
N GLY A 30 11.12 -2.70 -1.69
CA GLY A 30 11.07 -2.64 -0.23
C GLY A 30 12.40 -2.27 0.42
N LEU A 31 13.54 -2.63 -0.19
CA LEU A 31 14.87 -2.24 0.29
C LEU A 31 15.02 -0.72 0.38
N GLY A 32 14.56 0.01 -0.66
CA GLY A 32 14.63 1.46 -0.71
C GLY A 32 13.81 2.13 0.39
N THR A 33 12.58 1.67 0.59
CA THR A 33 11.70 2.19 1.63
C THR A 33 12.26 1.89 3.03
N GLY A 34 12.72 0.66 3.28
CA GLY A 34 13.26 0.26 4.58
C GLY A 34 14.52 1.05 4.96
N SER A 35 15.46 1.23 4.05
CA SER A 35 16.67 2.02 4.29
C SER A 35 16.34 3.49 4.58
N THR A 36 15.40 4.08 3.80
CA THR A 36 14.96 5.46 3.97
C THR A 36 14.31 5.69 5.33
N VAL A 37 13.44 4.80 5.76
CA VAL A 37 12.75 4.89 7.06
C VAL A 37 13.77 4.79 8.21
N SER A 38 14.80 3.94 8.09
CA SER A 38 15.75 3.69 9.17
C SER A 38 16.77 4.82 9.35
N ILE A 39 17.26 5.41 8.26
CA ILE A 39 18.37 6.37 8.30
C ILE A 39 17.87 7.81 8.07
N GLY A 40 16.69 7.95 7.46
CA GLY A 40 16.20 9.23 6.97
C GLY A 40 16.05 10.30 8.05
N SER A 41 15.60 9.95 9.25
CA SER A 41 15.47 10.90 10.37
C SER A 41 16.83 11.40 10.87
N ILE A 42 17.82 10.50 10.95
CA ILE A 42 19.20 10.83 11.36
C ILE A 42 19.80 11.80 10.36
N LEU A 43 19.72 11.47 9.05
CA LEU A 43 20.22 12.34 7.99
C LEU A 43 19.49 13.68 7.93
N ALA A 44 18.20 13.71 8.23
CA ALA A 44 17.43 14.95 8.26
C ALA A 44 17.97 15.91 9.33
N VAL A 45 18.30 15.41 10.52
CA VAL A 45 18.90 16.18 11.59
C VAL A 45 20.32 16.62 11.23
N GLU A 46 21.14 15.70 10.75
CA GLU A 46 22.53 15.95 10.39
C GLU A 46 22.65 17.03 9.29
N LEU A 47 21.91 16.89 8.19
CA LEU A 47 21.98 17.81 7.05
C LEU A 47 21.23 19.14 7.27
N SER A 48 20.21 19.17 8.14
CA SER A 48 19.50 20.41 8.45
C SER A 48 20.08 21.18 9.63
N GLY A 49 20.90 20.52 10.47
CA GLY A 49 21.41 21.07 11.72
C GLY A 49 20.35 21.24 12.82
N SER A 50 19.14 20.66 12.67
CA SER A 50 18.03 20.85 13.62
C SER A 50 17.18 19.58 13.78
N SER A 51 16.93 19.21 15.03
CA SER A 51 16.03 18.09 15.39
C SER A 51 14.56 18.30 14.95
N ALA A 52 14.16 19.55 14.71
CA ALA A 52 12.82 19.89 14.23
C ALA A 52 12.52 19.24 12.85
N TRP A 53 13.54 18.92 12.06
CA TRP A 53 13.40 18.28 10.76
C TRP A 53 13.47 16.75 10.77
N ALA A 54 13.62 16.12 11.93
CA ALA A 54 13.74 14.65 12.05
C ALA A 54 12.59 13.89 11.33
N GLY A 55 11.36 14.39 11.43
CA GLY A 55 10.18 13.78 10.79
C GLY A 55 9.99 14.12 9.31
N SER A 56 10.80 15.02 8.74
CA SER A 56 10.59 15.55 7.39
C SER A 56 10.64 14.47 6.31
N VAL A 57 11.57 13.52 6.41
CA VAL A 57 11.75 12.42 5.44
C VAL A 57 10.51 11.54 5.38
N ALA A 58 10.00 11.09 6.53
CA ALA A 58 8.79 10.26 6.59
C ALA A 58 7.55 11.00 6.09
N THR A 59 7.41 12.28 6.48
CA THR A 59 6.30 13.14 6.04
C THR A 59 6.33 13.36 4.52
N VAL A 60 7.48 13.73 3.97
CA VAL A 60 7.62 13.99 2.53
C VAL A 60 7.45 12.70 1.72
N MET A 61 7.96 11.57 2.20
CA MET A 61 7.77 10.27 1.58
C MET A 61 6.28 9.91 1.52
N THR A 62 5.54 10.10 2.61
CA THR A 62 4.09 9.82 2.68
C THR A 62 3.29 10.76 1.79
N LEU A 63 3.63 12.06 1.77
CA LEU A 63 3.01 13.04 0.87
C LEU A 63 3.33 12.74 -0.59
N GLY A 64 4.56 12.33 -0.90
CA GLY A 64 4.97 11.91 -2.24
C GLY A 64 4.16 10.70 -2.72
N ALA A 65 3.93 9.72 -1.84
CA ALA A 65 3.07 8.58 -2.14
C ALA A 65 1.62 9.00 -2.40
N ALA A 66 1.05 9.85 -1.55
CA ALA A 66 -0.31 10.34 -1.71
C ALA A 66 -0.50 11.15 -3.01
N ALA A 67 0.45 12.05 -3.31
CA ALA A 67 0.40 12.87 -4.51
C ALA A 67 0.55 12.05 -5.80
N ALA A 68 1.36 10.97 -5.76
CA ALA A 68 1.62 10.13 -6.91
C ALA A 68 0.53 9.08 -7.18
N ALA A 69 -0.30 8.73 -6.19
CA ALA A 69 -1.25 7.63 -6.31
C ALA A 69 -2.25 7.83 -7.47
N LEU A 70 -2.85 9.02 -7.62
CA LEU A 70 -3.76 9.33 -8.72
C LEU A 70 -3.07 9.46 -10.09
N PRO A 71 -1.94 10.18 -10.23
CA PRO A 71 -1.19 10.22 -11.49
C PRO A 71 -0.76 8.84 -11.97
N LEU A 72 -0.23 7.99 -11.09
CA LEU A 72 0.19 6.63 -11.44
C LEU A 72 -1.02 5.75 -11.81
N ALA A 73 -2.15 5.88 -11.11
CA ALA A 73 -3.38 5.19 -11.46
C ALA A 73 -3.89 5.63 -12.85
N ALA A 74 -3.87 6.93 -13.14
CA ALA A 74 -4.25 7.47 -14.44
C ALA A 74 -3.32 6.99 -15.57
N LEU A 75 -2.02 6.90 -15.31
CA LEU A 75 -1.04 6.35 -16.24
C LEU A 75 -1.31 4.86 -16.49
N ALA A 76 -1.57 4.09 -15.42
CA ALA A 76 -1.92 2.68 -15.53
C ALA A 76 -3.26 2.45 -16.27
N GLU A 77 -4.24 3.30 -16.06
CA GLU A 77 -5.52 3.24 -16.76
C GLU A 77 -5.37 3.42 -18.29
N ARG A 78 -4.49 4.33 -18.70
CA ARG A 78 -4.25 4.66 -20.12
C ARG A 78 -3.30 3.69 -20.82
N HIS A 79 -2.19 3.35 -20.17
CA HIS A 79 -1.07 2.64 -20.81
C HIS A 79 -0.80 1.26 -20.22
N GLY A 80 -1.64 0.80 -19.27
CA GLY A 80 -1.50 -0.47 -18.58
C GLY A 80 -0.72 -0.39 -17.27
N ARG A 81 -0.78 -1.47 -16.48
CA ARG A 81 -0.12 -1.56 -15.15
C ARG A 81 1.39 -1.41 -15.25
N ARG A 82 1.99 -1.95 -16.31
CA ARG A 82 3.44 -1.84 -16.55
C ARG A 82 3.91 -0.40 -16.57
N ALA A 83 3.20 0.48 -17.29
CA ALA A 83 3.59 1.89 -17.40
C ALA A 83 3.56 2.60 -16.04
N GLY A 84 2.51 2.40 -15.23
CA GLY A 84 2.41 2.96 -13.89
C GLY A 84 3.50 2.43 -12.95
N GLN A 85 3.75 1.11 -12.96
CA GLN A 85 4.78 0.50 -12.13
C GLN A 85 6.19 0.98 -12.48
N VAL A 86 6.54 0.99 -13.78
CA VAL A 86 7.85 1.46 -14.26
C VAL A 86 8.05 2.93 -13.90
N ALA A 87 7.06 3.78 -14.11
CA ALA A 87 7.17 5.20 -13.77
C ALA A 87 7.42 5.41 -12.27
N GLY A 88 6.70 4.71 -11.40
CA GLY A 88 6.89 4.82 -9.95
C GLY A 88 8.23 4.28 -9.46
N LEU A 89 8.66 3.12 -9.97
CA LEU A 89 9.97 2.53 -9.64
C LEU A 89 11.12 3.40 -10.16
N SER A 90 11.00 4.00 -11.36
CA SER A 90 12.00 4.93 -11.88
C SER A 90 12.10 6.21 -11.05
N ALA A 91 10.96 6.73 -10.56
CA ALA A 91 10.97 7.87 -9.65
C ALA A 91 11.64 7.54 -8.31
N ALA A 92 11.40 6.32 -7.78
CA ALA A 92 12.09 5.86 -6.57
C ALA A 92 13.60 5.68 -6.79
N LEU A 93 14.01 5.16 -7.94
CA LEU A 93 15.42 5.05 -8.33
C LEU A 93 16.08 6.44 -8.37
N ALA A 94 15.44 7.40 -9.03
CA ALA A 94 15.92 8.78 -9.02
C ALA A 94 15.99 9.35 -7.59
N GLY A 95 14.99 9.02 -6.74
CA GLY A 95 14.98 9.36 -5.32
C GLY A 95 16.19 8.80 -4.57
N ALA A 96 16.52 7.52 -4.78
CA ALA A 96 17.69 6.89 -4.15
C ALA A 96 19.01 7.56 -4.60
N VAL A 97 19.14 7.91 -5.87
CA VAL A 97 20.29 8.66 -6.40
C VAL A 97 20.38 10.04 -5.74
N LEU A 98 19.26 10.76 -5.61
CA LEU A 98 19.24 12.07 -4.93
C LEU A 98 19.63 11.95 -3.46
N MET A 99 19.27 10.86 -2.76
CA MET A 99 19.71 10.62 -1.39
C MET A 99 21.20 10.39 -1.28
N VAL A 100 21.81 9.63 -2.20
CA VAL A 100 23.28 9.49 -2.28
C VAL A 100 23.93 10.86 -2.51
N LEU A 101 23.40 11.65 -3.46
CA LEU A 101 23.89 12.99 -3.73
C LEU A 101 23.71 13.93 -2.54
N ALA A 102 22.62 13.80 -1.77
CA ALA A 102 22.40 14.59 -0.56
C ALA A 102 23.50 14.34 0.48
N VAL A 103 23.85 13.08 0.70
CA VAL A 103 24.91 12.70 1.64
C VAL A 103 26.28 13.21 1.16
N VAL A 104 26.59 13.09 -0.14
CA VAL A 104 27.88 13.52 -0.71
C VAL A 104 28.02 15.04 -0.72
N SER A 105 26.95 15.76 -1.03
CA SER A 105 26.97 17.23 -1.17
C SER A 105 26.65 17.99 0.13
N GLY A 106 26.11 17.30 1.16
CA GLY A 106 25.62 17.95 2.37
C GLY A 106 24.33 18.76 2.19
N LEU A 107 23.61 18.61 1.07
CA LEU A 107 22.45 19.42 0.74
C LEU A 107 21.14 18.76 1.22
N PHE A 108 20.53 19.32 2.27
CA PHE A 108 19.26 18.86 2.83
C PHE A 108 18.11 18.80 1.80
N ILE A 109 18.06 19.75 0.85
CA ILE A 109 17.00 19.77 -0.17
C ILE A 109 17.00 18.52 -1.06
N LEU A 110 18.18 17.94 -1.33
CA LEU A 110 18.27 16.69 -2.11
C LEU A 110 17.73 15.49 -1.32
N LEU A 111 17.91 15.47 0.01
CA LEU A 111 17.30 14.46 0.88
C LEU A 111 15.77 14.55 0.82
N VAL A 112 15.21 15.76 0.89
CA VAL A 112 13.75 16.00 0.81
C VAL A 112 13.21 15.55 -0.54
N LEU A 113 13.84 15.94 -1.64
CA LEU A 113 13.43 15.52 -3.00
C LEU A 113 13.60 14.02 -3.22
N GLY A 114 14.70 13.45 -2.69
CA GLY A 114 14.93 12.01 -2.71
C GLY A 114 13.84 11.23 -1.99
N SER A 115 13.44 11.72 -0.80
CA SER A 115 12.34 11.13 -0.02
C SER A 115 11.00 11.18 -0.76
N ALA A 116 10.72 12.27 -1.45
CA ALA A 116 9.53 12.38 -2.30
C ALA A 116 9.56 11.32 -3.41
N GLY A 117 10.70 11.11 -4.08
CA GLY A 117 10.88 10.09 -5.10
C GLY A 117 10.64 8.66 -4.57
N ILE A 118 11.19 8.33 -3.39
CA ILE A 118 10.92 7.05 -2.71
C ILE A 118 9.42 6.92 -2.39
N GLY A 119 8.77 8.01 -1.98
CA GLY A 119 7.31 8.05 -1.76
C GLY A 119 6.52 7.72 -3.02
N VAL A 120 6.91 8.23 -4.19
CA VAL A 120 6.30 7.85 -5.48
C VAL A 120 6.44 6.35 -5.73
N GLY A 121 7.61 5.76 -5.44
CA GLY A 121 7.82 4.30 -5.50
C GLY A 121 6.92 3.53 -4.55
N THR A 122 6.67 4.05 -3.34
CA THR A 122 5.73 3.47 -2.38
C THR A 122 4.31 3.44 -2.94
N ALA A 123 3.86 4.50 -3.63
CA ALA A 123 2.56 4.51 -4.31
C ALA A 123 2.48 3.42 -5.40
N ALA A 124 3.53 3.24 -6.21
CA ALA A 124 3.58 2.16 -7.19
C ALA A 124 3.54 0.78 -6.52
N SER A 125 4.29 0.60 -5.44
CA SER A 125 4.29 -0.63 -4.63
C SER A 125 2.88 -0.97 -4.13
N LEU A 126 2.14 0.02 -3.60
CA LEU A 126 0.76 -0.16 -3.18
C LEU A 126 -0.17 -0.54 -4.35
N GLN A 127 0.03 0.04 -5.54
CA GLN A 127 -0.76 -0.30 -6.73
C GLN A 127 -0.45 -1.69 -7.32
N ALA A 128 0.74 -2.25 -7.05
CA ALA A 128 1.09 -3.60 -7.50
C ALA A 128 0.12 -4.66 -6.99
N ARG A 129 -0.44 -4.51 -5.78
CA ARG A 129 -1.46 -5.41 -5.23
C ARG A 129 -2.71 -5.51 -6.11
N PHE A 130 -3.09 -4.40 -6.77
CA PHE A 130 -4.24 -4.37 -7.67
C PHE A 130 -3.91 -4.98 -9.04
N ALA A 131 -2.68 -4.80 -9.54
CA ALA A 131 -2.22 -5.47 -10.74
C ALA A 131 -2.22 -7.01 -10.59
N ALA A 132 -1.98 -7.51 -9.38
CA ALA A 132 -2.04 -8.93 -9.07
C ALA A 132 -3.44 -9.53 -9.17
N VAL A 133 -4.51 -8.74 -9.08
CA VAL A 133 -5.90 -9.24 -9.14
C VAL A 133 -6.59 -9.02 -10.48
N ASP A 134 -5.97 -8.33 -11.42
CA ASP A 134 -6.60 -7.98 -12.71
C ASP A 134 -7.02 -9.21 -13.53
N LEU A 135 -6.25 -10.30 -13.48
CA LEU A 135 -6.53 -11.58 -14.15
C LEU A 135 -6.94 -12.70 -13.18
N ALA A 136 -7.02 -12.40 -11.88
CA ALA A 136 -7.34 -13.42 -10.86
C ALA A 136 -8.83 -13.75 -10.84
N ALA A 137 -9.14 -15.05 -10.74
CA ALA A 137 -10.50 -15.52 -10.50
C ALA A 137 -11.05 -14.94 -9.19
N ALA A 138 -12.37 -14.70 -9.11
CA ALA A 138 -13.02 -14.01 -8.00
C ALA A 138 -12.71 -14.65 -6.62
N GLY A 139 -12.68 -15.98 -6.53
CA GLY A 139 -12.37 -16.72 -5.29
C GLY A 139 -10.86 -16.74 -4.90
N HIS A 140 -9.95 -16.21 -5.74
CA HIS A 140 -8.51 -16.23 -5.50
C HIS A 140 -7.88 -14.83 -5.46
N ARG A 141 -8.68 -13.77 -5.52
CA ARG A 141 -8.20 -12.38 -5.52
C ARG A 141 -7.48 -12.00 -4.24
N GLY A 142 -8.02 -12.42 -3.09
CA GLY A 142 -7.38 -12.19 -1.79
C GLY A 142 -5.99 -12.81 -1.72
N ARG A 143 -5.82 -14.05 -2.18
CA ARG A 143 -4.52 -14.75 -2.23
C ARG A 143 -3.56 -14.08 -3.20
N ALA A 144 -4.00 -13.71 -4.40
CA ALA A 144 -3.15 -13.05 -5.39
C ALA A 144 -2.62 -11.72 -4.87
N LEU A 145 -3.49 -10.90 -4.25
CA LEU A 145 -3.16 -9.62 -3.64
C LEU A 145 -2.18 -9.82 -2.48
N SER A 146 -2.50 -10.72 -1.54
CA SER A 146 -1.69 -10.93 -0.34
C SER A 146 -0.31 -11.50 -0.65
N THR A 147 -0.15 -12.31 -1.71
CA THR A 147 1.15 -12.84 -2.14
C THR A 147 2.10 -11.69 -2.54
N VAL A 148 1.61 -10.73 -3.31
CA VAL A 148 2.41 -9.57 -3.73
C VAL A 148 2.70 -8.65 -2.53
N VAL A 149 1.73 -8.45 -1.63
CA VAL A 149 1.91 -7.68 -0.40
C VAL A 149 2.92 -8.37 0.53
N TRP A 150 2.86 -9.71 0.66
CA TRP A 150 3.81 -10.47 1.47
C TRP A 150 5.27 -10.29 1.00
N ALA A 151 5.49 -10.21 -0.30
CA ALA A 151 6.83 -10.06 -0.86
C ALA A 151 7.53 -8.76 -0.40
N VAL A 152 6.76 -7.71 -0.04
CA VAL A 152 7.31 -6.48 0.57
C VAL A 152 8.05 -6.80 1.87
N THR A 153 7.60 -7.82 2.63
CA THR A 153 8.20 -8.19 3.92
C THR A 153 9.70 -8.42 3.79
N VAL A 154 10.12 -9.16 2.77
CA VAL A 154 11.53 -9.49 2.56
C VAL A 154 12.36 -8.23 2.38
N GLY A 155 11.94 -7.34 1.49
CA GLY A 155 12.65 -6.08 1.23
C GLY A 155 12.59 -5.10 2.40
N ALA A 156 11.42 -4.92 3.00
CA ALA A 156 11.21 -3.94 4.06
C ALA A 156 11.89 -4.35 5.39
N VAL A 157 11.97 -5.65 5.69
CA VAL A 157 12.73 -6.17 6.84
C VAL A 157 14.23 -6.16 6.56
N ALA A 158 14.66 -6.45 5.34
CA ALA A 158 16.06 -6.38 4.97
C ALA A 158 16.60 -4.94 4.93
N GLY A 159 15.76 -3.96 4.55
CA GLY A 159 16.16 -2.54 4.41
C GLY A 159 16.88 -1.95 5.62
N PRO A 160 16.32 -2.00 6.85
CA PRO A 160 16.99 -1.56 8.06
C PRO A 160 18.33 -2.27 8.33
N ASN A 161 18.43 -3.54 7.95
CA ASN A 161 19.64 -4.35 8.12
C ASN A 161 20.72 -4.06 7.06
N LEU A 162 20.43 -3.22 6.07
CA LEU A 162 21.42 -2.79 5.08
C LEU A 162 22.41 -1.75 5.60
N ILE A 163 22.29 -1.27 6.83
CA ILE A 163 23.17 -0.24 7.38
C ILE A 163 24.62 -0.75 7.39
N GLN A 164 24.89 -1.88 8.02
CA GLN A 164 26.25 -2.46 8.09
C GLN A 164 26.82 -2.85 6.72
N PRO A 165 26.18 -3.70 5.90
CA PRO A 165 26.72 -4.03 4.57
C PRO A 165 26.77 -2.80 3.67
N GLY A 166 25.87 -1.84 3.85
CA GLY A 166 25.87 -0.58 3.11
C GLY A 166 27.09 0.26 3.43
N THR A 167 27.50 0.39 4.69
CA THR A 167 28.71 1.14 5.04
C THR A 167 29.95 0.58 4.33
N ALA A 168 30.07 -0.74 4.25
CA ALA A 168 31.17 -1.40 3.52
C ALA A 168 31.13 -1.07 2.02
N VAL A 169 29.93 -1.08 1.39
CA VAL A 169 29.75 -0.70 -0.01
C VAL A 169 30.07 0.78 -0.23
N GLY A 170 29.62 1.68 0.67
CA GLY A 170 29.94 3.11 0.60
C GLY A 170 31.45 3.34 0.59
N MET A 171 32.15 2.75 1.56
CA MET A 171 33.61 2.86 1.65
C MET A 171 34.32 2.28 0.42
N ALA A 172 33.90 1.14 -0.09
CA ALA A 172 34.48 0.52 -1.27
C ALA A 172 34.32 1.37 -2.54
N LEU A 173 33.27 2.21 -2.59
CA LEU A 173 33.01 3.15 -3.69
C LEU A 173 33.61 4.54 -3.45
N GLY A 174 34.34 4.77 -2.35
CA GLY A 174 34.85 6.08 -1.99
C GLY A 174 33.79 7.11 -1.59
N LEU A 175 32.61 6.64 -1.18
CA LEU A 175 31.48 7.45 -0.72
C LEU A 175 31.44 7.49 0.82
N PRO A 176 30.80 8.50 1.42
CA PRO A 176 30.50 8.47 2.85
C PRO A 176 29.80 7.17 3.23
N PRO A 177 30.15 6.50 4.36
CA PRO A 177 29.62 5.20 4.73
C PRO A 177 28.09 5.14 4.76
N ILE A 178 27.44 6.21 5.24
CA ILE A 178 25.99 6.34 5.36
C ILE A 178 25.25 6.42 4.00
N ALA A 179 25.97 6.70 2.90
CA ALA A 179 25.41 6.67 1.54
C ALA A 179 25.20 5.25 1.01
N GLY A 180 25.97 4.27 1.51
CA GLY A 180 26.00 2.92 0.97
C GLY A 180 24.66 2.18 0.99
N PRO A 181 23.83 2.24 2.05
CA PRO A 181 22.49 1.66 2.04
C PRO A 181 21.60 2.17 0.90
N PHE A 182 21.74 3.46 0.52
CA PHE A 182 20.99 4.03 -0.61
C PHE A 182 21.54 3.56 -1.96
N VAL A 183 22.83 3.28 -2.07
CA VAL A 183 23.44 2.67 -3.27
C VAL A 183 22.88 1.27 -3.47
N ILE A 184 22.83 0.43 -2.42
CA ILE A 184 22.25 -0.91 -2.50
C ILE A 184 20.75 -0.81 -2.86
N SER A 185 20.03 0.12 -2.25
CA SER A 185 18.61 0.36 -2.53
C SER A 185 18.39 0.80 -3.98
N GLY A 186 19.24 1.69 -4.50
CA GLY A 186 19.22 2.13 -5.89
C GLY A 186 19.45 0.97 -6.87
N ALA A 187 20.42 0.11 -6.59
CA ALA A 187 20.65 -1.11 -7.38
C ALA A 187 19.43 -2.04 -7.38
N GLY A 188 18.81 -2.25 -6.21
CA GLY A 188 17.56 -3.02 -6.10
C GLY A 188 16.41 -2.40 -6.90
N LEU A 189 16.22 -1.09 -6.81
CA LEU A 189 15.19 -0.37 -7.58
C LEU A 189 15.43 -0.44 -9.10
N LEU A 190 16.69 -0.40 -9.53
CA LEU A 190 17.05 -0.58 -10.94
C LEU A 190 16.66 -1.99 -11.41
N ILE A 191 17.01 -3.02 -10.64
CA ILE A 191 16.62 -4.42 -10.93
C ILE A 191 15.09 -4.53 -11.01
N ALA A 192 14.36 -3.99 -10.02
CA ALA A 192 12.90 -4.00 -10.01
C ALA A 192 12.30 -3.32 -11.25
N THR A 193 12.85 -2.16 -11.63
CA THR A 193 12.41 -1.41 -12.82
C THR A 193 12.61 -2.22 -14.10
N VAL A 194 13.78 -2.82 -14.27
CA VAL A 194 14.10 -3.67 -15.45
C VAL A 194 13.22 -4.91 -15.49
N LEU A 195 13.02 -5.59 -14.35
CA LEU A 195 12.17 -6.78 -14.26
C LEU A 195 10.72 -6.47 -14.68
N VAL A 196 10.15 -5.36 -14.19
CA VAL A 196 8.78 -4.97 -14.56
C VAL A 196 8.73 -4.50 -16.01
N TYR A 197 9.68 -3.69 -16.46
CA TYR A 197 9.71 -3.18 -17.83
C TYR A 197 9.82 -4.30 -18.87
N ALA A 198 10.72 -5.25 -18.67
CA ALA A 198 10.95 -6.35 -19.59
C ALA A 198 9.95 -7.50 -19.40
N GLY A 199 9.61 -7.79 -18.14
CA GLY A 199 8.90 -9.03 -17.77
C GLY A 199 7.37 -8.90 -17.77
N LEU A 200 6.78 -7.74 -17.48
CA LEU A 200 5.32 -7.58 -17.39
C LEU A 200 4.69 -7.41 -18.79
N ARG A 201 4.82 -8.46 -19.59
CA ARG A 201 4.31 -8.57 -20.96
C ARG A 201 3.67 -9.96 -21.15
N PRO A 202 2.39 -10.07 -21.60
CA PRO A 202 1.46 -8.96 -21.83
C PRO A 202 1.05 -8.26 -20.55
N ASP A 203 0.60 -6.99 -20.67
CA ASP A 203 0.12 -6.20 -19.52
C ASP A 203 -1.18 -6.81 -18.98
N PRO A 204 -1.29 -7.08 -17.65
CA PRO A 204 -2.43 -7.78 -17.07
C PRO A 204 -3.75 -7.00 -17.22
N LEU A 205 -3.73 -5.66 -17.07
CA LEU A 205 -4.94 -4.84 -17.19
C LEU A 205 -5.43 -4.79 -18.64
N LEU A 206 -4.51 -4.58 -19.59
CA LEU A 206 -4.88 -4.51 -21.02
C LEU A 206 -5.36 -5.87 -21.52
N LEU A 207 -4.77 -6.97 -21.03
CA LEU A 207 -5.24 -8.32 -21.36
C LEU A 207 -6.63 -8.59 -20.77
N ALA A 208 -6.87 -8.25 -19.50
CA ALA A 208 -8.17 -8.40 -18.87
C ALA A 208 -9.27 -7.63 -19.61
N ARG A 209 -8.97 -6.41 -20.07
CA ARG A 209 -9.90 -5.60 -20.88
C ARG A 209 -10.21 -6.26 -22.24
N ARG A 210 -9.19 -6.79 -22.93
CA ARG A 210 -9.39 -7.51 -24.20
C ARG A 210 -10.26 -8.75 -24.05
N LEU A 211 -10.04 -9.54 -23.00
CA LEU A 211 -10.86 -10.72 -22.71
C LEU A 211 -12.31 -10.37 -22.43
N SER A 212 -12.55 -9.30 -21.65
CA SER A 212 -13.90 -8.80 -21.37
C SER A 212 -14.62 -8.31 -22.62
N SER A 213 -13.91 -7.64 -23.53
CA SER A 213 -14.48 -7.14 -24.80
C SER A 213 -14.78 -8.29 -25.77
N ALA A 214 -13.92 -9.32 -25.81
CA ALA A 214 -14.15 -10.51 -26.65
C ALA A 214 -15.33 -11.37 -26.16
N GLY A 215 -15.52 -11.49 -24.84
CA GLY A 215 -16.67 -12.19 -24.26
C GLY A 215 -18.01 -11.52 -24.55
N ASN A 216 -18.03 -10.18 -24.67
CA ASN A 216 -19.21 -9.41 -25.03
C ASN A 216 -19.44 -9.34 -26.57
N ALA A 217 -18.46 -9.72 -27.39
CA ALA A 217 -18.51 -9.65 -28.82
C ALA A 217 -18.80 -11.00 -29.51
N SER A 218 -19.07 -12.08 -28.75
CA SER A 218 -19.43 -13.37 -29.34
C SER A 218 -20.91 -13.35 -29.77
N PRO A 219 -21.20 -13.23 -31.06
CA PRO A 219 -22.55 -13.44 -31.58
C PRO A 219 -22.72 -14.96 -31.77
N TYR A 220 -22.80 -15.72 -30.67
CA TYR A 220 -23.43 -17.03 -30.78
C TYR A 220 -24.95 -16.78 -30.89
N VAL A 221 -25.41 -16.51 -32.09
CA VAL A 221 -26.79 -16.81 -32.49
C VAL A 221 -26.92 -18.32 -32.29
N LEU A 222 -27.51 -18.72 -31.15
CA LEU A 222 -28.00 -20.09 -31.01
C LEU A 222 -28.90 -20.34 -32.23
N PRO A 223 -28.72 -21.46 -32.95
CA PRO A 223 -29.67 -21.82 -34.01
C PRO A 223 -31.05 -21.90 -33.32
N ALA A 224 -31.99 -21.10 -33.83
CA ALA A 224 -33.35 -21.10 -33.32
C ALA A 224 -33.89 -22.54 -33.34
N ALA A 225 -34.33 -23.01 -32.17
CA ALA A 225 -35.07 -24.26 -32.08
C ALA A 225 -36.26 -24.17 -33.06
N PRO A 226 -36.56 -25.21 -33.86
CA PRO A 226 -37.64 -25.17 -34.80
C PRO A 226 -38.95 -25.01 -34.06
N GLY A 227 -39.57 -23.84 -34.14
CA GLY A 227 -40.90 -23.59 -33.58
C GLY A 227 -41.21 -22.17 -33.11
N ASN A 228 -40.33 -21.18 -33.19
CA ASN A 228 -40.64 -19.83 -32.75
C ASN A 228 -40.73 -18.85 -33.94
N LYS A 229 -41.81 -18.07 -33.97
CA LYS A 229 -42.24 -17.18 -35.06
C LYS A 229 -41.16 -16.10 -35.33
N ALA A 230 -41.08 -15.73 -36.63
CA ALA A 230 -40.17 -14.74 -37.18
C ALA A 230 -40.14 -13.39 -36.41
N PRO A 231 -38.98 -12.69 -36.34
CA PRO A 231 -38.91 -11.37 -35.75
C PRO A 231 -39.65 -10.35 -36.58
N VAL A 232 -40.33 -9.42 -35.92
CA VAL A 232 -41.05 -8.29 -36.54
C VAL A 232 -40.01 -7.38 -37.26
N PRO A 233 -40.21 -7.04 -38.57
CA PRO A 233 -39.32 -6.11 -39.27
C PRO A 233 -39.56 -4.68 -38.72
N GLY A 234 -38.55 -4.04 -38.20
CA GLY A 234 -38.63 -2.63 -37.85
C GLY A 234 -37.80 -2.15 -36.64
N VAL A 235 -37.15 -3.02 -35.91
CA VAL A 235 -36.22 -2.57 -34.84
C VAL A 235 -34.78 -2.65 -35.34
N LEU A 236 -34.27 -1.54 -35.80
CA LEU A 236 -32.82 -1.38 -36.03
C LEU A 236 -32.08 -1.65 -34.72
N PRO A 237 -31.03 -2.49 -34.72
CA PRO A 237 -30.16 -2.60 -33.57
C PRO A 237 -29.57 -1.23 -33.24
N ALA A 238 -29.68 -0.80 -31.99
CA ALA A 238 -29.03 0.42 -31.55
C ALA A 238 -27.55 0.36 -31.95
N PRO A 239 -26.96 1.45 -32.45
CA PRO A 239 -25.57 1.48 -32.88
C PRO A 239 -24.72 1.06 -31.67
N ALA A 240 -23.82 0.09 -31.88
CA ALA A 240 -22.86 -0.35 -30.91
C ALA A 240 -22.21 0.89 -30.30
N GLY A 241 -22.47 1.12 -29.00
CA GLY A 241 -22.06 2.34 -28.31
C GLY A 241 -20.58 2.55 -28.53
N VAL A 242 -20.27 3.66 -29.17
CA VAL A 242 -18.91 4.20 -29.23
C VAL A 242 -18.38 4.18 -27.81
N VAL A 243 -17.40 3.30 -27.52
CA VAL A 243 -16.64 3.36 -26.30
C VAL A 243 -16.13 4.80 -26.21
N PRO A 244 -16.52 5.58 -25.20
CA PRO A 244 -16.05 6.96 -25.13
C PRO A 244 -14.54 6.91 -25.12
N ALA A 245 -13.93 7.54 -26.12
CA ALA A 245 -12.49 7.75 -26.16
C ALA A 245 -12.06 8.28 -24.80
N ALA A 246 -10.95 7.77 -24.28
CA ALA A 246 -10.37 8.13 -22.99
C ALA A 246 -10.16 9.65 -22.90
N THR A 247 -11.22 10.38 -22.56
CA THR A 247 -11.21 11.83 -22.45
C THR A 247 -10.87 12.22 -21.02
N ALA A 248 -9.80 13.00 -20.89
CA ALA A 248 -9.39 13.78 -19.74
C ALA A 248 -9.18 12.98 -18.45
N ALA A 249 -8.03 12.31 -18.34
CA ALA A 249 -7.47 11.90 -17.06
C ALA A 249 -7.05 13.14 -16.28
N GLY A 250 -7.77 13.41 -15.23
CA GLY A 250 -7.58 14.54 -14.35
C GLY A 250 -8.79 14.66 -13.43
N ARG A 251 -9.36 15.85 -13.37
CA ARG A 251 -10.52 16.16 -12.51
C ARG A 251 -11.76 15.30 -12.79
N GLY A 252 -11.95 14.85 -14.03
CA GLY A 252 -13.09 13.98 -14.43
C GLY A 252 -12.99 12.56 -13.87
N SER A 253 -11.80 11.99 -13.79
CA SER A 253 -11.55 10.66 -13.23
C SER A 253 -11.79 10.65 -11.73
N LEU A 254 -11.25 11.63 -10.98
CA LEU A 254 -11.45 11.76 -9.54
C LEU A 254 -12.94 11.96 -9.19
N ARG A 255 -13.66 12.83 -9.93
CA ARG A 255 -15.11 13.02 -9.70
C ARG A 255 -15.91 11.75 -9.94
N ARG A 256 -15.58 10.96 -10.97
CA ARG A 256 -16.21 9.65 -11.21
C ARG A 256 -15.91 8.67 -10.09
N ALA A 257 -14.63 8.60 -9.64
CA ALA A 257 -14.22 7.75 -8.54
C ALA A 257 -14.96 8.08 -7.24
N LEU A 258 -14.99 9.36 -6.86
CA LEU A 258 -15.69 9.82 -5.65
C LEU A 258 -17.20 9.58 -5.72
N ARG A 259 -17.81 9.75 -6.90
CA ARG A 259 -19.23 9.42 -7.11
C ARG A 259 -19.49 7.92 -6.96
N ALA A 260 -18.64 7.07 -7.53
CA ALA A 260 -18.75 5.62 -7.40
C ALA A 260 -18.58 5.17 -5.93
N ILE A 261 -17.62 5.74 -5.19
CA ILE A 261 -17.44 5.46 -3.76
C ILE A 261 -18.68 5.86 -2.95
N ARG A 262 -19.21 7.08 -3.17
CA ARG A 262 -20.40 7.56 -2.46
C ARG A 262 -21.69 6.83 -2.85
N GLY A 263 -21.76 6.26 -4.05
CA GLY A 263 -22.88 5.50 -4.56
C GLY A 263 -22.95 4.07 -4.01
N SER A 264 -21.89 3.57 -3.36
CA SER A 264 -21.85 2.20 -2.81
C SER A 264 -21.45 2.24 -1.34
N GLY A 265 -22.38 1.85 -0.45
CA GLY A 265 -22.08 1.76 1.00
C GLY A 265 -20.92 0.81 1.31
N MET A 266 -20.73 -0.25 0.50
CA MET A 266 -19.59 -1.16 0.66
C MET A 266 -18.28 -0.54 0.21
N ALA A 267 -18.27 0.24 -0.87
CA ALA A 267 -17.08 0.97 -1.30
C ALA A 267 -16.71 2.06 -0.29
N LEU A 268 -17.70 2.74 0.29
CA LEU A 268 -17.48 3.74 1.34
C LEU A 268 -16.87 3.09 2.60
N LEU A 269 -17.43 1.95 3.06
CA LEU A 269 -16.87 1.19 4.17
C LEU A 269 -15.43 0.75 3.88
N ALA A 270 -15.15 0.25 2.68
CA ALA A 270 -13.83 -0.20 2.28
C ALA A 270 -12.81 0.94 2.32
N VAL A 271 -13.14 2.10 1.73
CA VAL A 271 -12.24 3.27 1.73
C VAL A 271 -12.04 3.79 3.16
N SER A 272 -13.12 3.92 3.95
CA SER A 272 -13.02 4.35 5.35
C SER A 272 -12.15 3.42 6.18
N ALA A 273 -12.25 2.10 5.96
CA ALA A 273 -11.43 1.12 6.66
C ALA A 273 -9.94 1.24 6.31
N VAL A 274 -9.58 1.36 5.02
CA VAL A 274 -8.18 1.56 4.60
C VAL A 274 -7.62 2.85 5.17
N VAL A 275 -8.37 3.95 5.07
CA VAL A 275 -7.97 5.30 5.52
C VAL A 275 -7.75 5.32 7.03
N ALA A 276 -8.71 4.81 7.80
CA ALA A 276 -8.65 4.78 9.26
C ALA A 276 -7.53 3.86 9.78
N ALA A 277 -7.41 2.65 9.23
CA ALA A 277 -6.34 1.72 9.62
C ALA A 277 -4.95 2.34 9.39
N HIS A 278 -4.77 3.04 8.26
CA HIS A 278 -3.50 3.67 7.92
C HIS A 278 -3.21 4.90 8.79
N ALA A 279 -4.21 5.75 9.07
CA ALA A 279 -4.07 6.90 9.95
C ALA A 279 -3.66 6.48 11.37
N VAL A 280 -4.31 5.46 11.94
CA VAL A 280 -3.97 4.93 13.26
C VAL A 280 -2.57 4.34 13.27
N MET A 281 -2.25 3.52 12.27
CA MET A 281 -0.95 2.87 12.17
C MET A 281 0.19 3.90 12.08
N VAL A 282 0.09 4.86 11.15
CA VAL A 282 1.15 5.89 10.99
C VAL A 282 1.21 6.79 12.21
N GLY A 283 0.07 7.19 12.78
CA GLY A 283 0.02 8.03 13.98
C GLY A 283 0.75 7.42 15.16
N VAL A 284 0.47 6.17 15.49
CA VAL A 284 1.09 5.47 16.63
C VAL A 284 2.55 5.13 16.32
N MET A 285 2.82 4.53 15.15
CA MET A 285 4.16 4.10 14.78
C MET A 285 5.18 5.25 14.76
N SER A 286 4.79 6.44 14.26
CA SER A 286 5.74 7.56 14.11
C SER A 286 6.25 8.10 15.44
N MET A 287 5.50 7.96 16.53
CA MET A 287 5.90 8.43 17.86
C MET A 287 6.47 7.32 18.76
N THR A 288 6.36 6.06 18.36
CA THR A 288 6.86 4.93 19.15
C THR A 288 8.37 4.94 19.32
N PRO A 289 9.21 5.26 18.31
CA PRO A 289 10.66 5.35 18.51
C PRO A 289 11.05 6.35 19.61
N LEU A 290 10.43 7.54 19.57
CA LEU A 290 10.66 8.58 20.59
C LEU A 290 10.21 8.12 21.98
N HIS A 291 9.06 7.45 22.08
CA HIS A 291 8.56 6.90 23.33
C HIS A 291 9.49 5.82 23.87
N LEU A 292 9.98 4.90 23.04
CA LEU A 292 10.92 3.86 23.43
C LEU A 292 12.26 4.44 23.88
N GLN A 293 12.75 5.49 23.22
CA GLN A 293 13.95 6.19 23.65
C GLN A 293 13.79 6.75 25.06
N HIS A 294 12.72 7.51 25.33
CA HIS A 294 12.44 8.05 26.65
C HIS A 294 12.25 6.95 27.73
N LEU A 295 11.69 5.80 27.33
CA LEU A 295 11.48 4.68 28.26
C LEU A 295 12.78 4.00 28.68
N VAL A 296 13.76 3.90 27.78
CA VAL A 296 15.04 3.21 28.02
C VAL A 296 16.07 4.16 28.62
N GLU A 297 16.19 5.38 28.14
CA GLU A 297 17.19 6.38 28.59
C GLU A 297 16.72 7.21 29.79
N GLY A 298 15.42 7.19 30.11
CA GLY A 298 14.83 7.95 31.21
C GLY A 298 14.44 9.40 30.84
N PRO A 299 13.73 10.12 31.74
CA PRO A 299 13.26 11.48 31.53
C PRO A 299 14.44 12.47 31.65
N GLY A 300 15.10 12.76 30.58
CA GLY A 300 16.28 13.66 30.51
C GLY A 300 17.05 13.52 29.21
N SER A 301 16.75 12.50 28.42
CA SER A 301 17.28 12.37 27.07
C SER A 301 16.65 13.45 26.18
N HIS A 302 17.40 14.50 25.88
CA HIS A 302 16.95 15.58 25.01
C HIS A 302 16.83 15.06 23.58
N ALA A 303 15.74 15.44 22.89
CA ALA A 303 15.58 15.25 21.47
C ALA A 303 16.79 15.91 20.75
N GLY A 304 17.79 15.12 20.36
CA GLY A 304 19.04 15.60 19.76
C GLY A 304 20.29 14.83 20.20
N HIS A 305 20.21 14.01 21.28
CA HIS A 305 21.24 13.02 21.54
C HIS A 305 21.02 11.80 20.63
N ILE A 306 22.07 11.39 19.93
CA ILE A 306 22.09 10.10 19.22
C ILE A 306 21.88 9.03 20.31
N ALA A 307 20.78 8.29 20.21
CA ALA A 307 20.48 7.19 21.11
C ALA A 307 21.69 6.24 21.20
N GLU A 308 22.04 5.79 22.39
CA GLU A 308 23.11 4.80 22.54
C GLU A 308 22.83 3.54 21.72
N GLY A 309 23.87 2.83 21.30
CA GLY A 309 23.75 1.73 20.33
C GLY A 309 22.69 0.68 20.71
N ASP A 310 22.52 0.38 22.00
CA ASP A 310 21.54 -0.59 22.50
C ASP A 310 20.09 -0.10 22.30
N VAL A 311 19.84 1.19 22.47
CA VAL A 311 18.51 1.79 22.28
C VAL A 311 18.10 1.76 20.81
N LEU A 312 19.04 2.08 19.90
CA LEU A 312 18.81 1.98 18.46
C LEU A 312 18.49 0.54 18.03
N VAL A 313 19.14 -0.46 18.63
CA VAL A 313 18.85 -1.88 18.39
C VAL A 313 17.43 -2.23 18.83
N ILE A 314 16.99 -1.80 20.01
CA ILE A 314 15.64 -2.05 20.54
C ILE A 314 14.59 -1.40 19.63
N ILE A 315 14.79 -0.14 19.25
CA ILE A 315 13.90 0.58 18.34
C ILE A 315 13.84 -0.12 16.98
N GLY A 316 15.00 -0.42 16.38
CA GLY A 316 15.10 -1.09 15.08
C GLY A 316 14.43 -2.46 15.10
N PHE A 317 14.65 -3.27 16.14
CA PHE A 317 14.02 -4.57 16.32
C PHE A 317 12.49 -4.46 16.45
N THR A 318 12.02 -3.52 17.26
CA THR A 318 10.58 -3.27 17.46
C THR A 318 9.89 -2.84 16.14
N ILE A 319 10.51 -1.94 15.38
CA ILE A 319 10.02 -1.53 14.06
C ILE A 319 10.02 -2.70 13.08
N SER A 320 11.09 -3.51 13.08
CA SER A 320 11.18 -4.70 12.21
C SER A 320 10.08 -5.71 12.52
N LEU A 321 9.78 -5.95 13.80
CA LEU A 321 8.68 -6.81 14.24
C LEU A 321 7.31 -6.25 13.80
N HIS A 322 7.12 -4.93 13.91
CA HIS A 322 5.91 -4.26 13.40
C HIS A 322 5.74 -4.48 11.89
N ILE A 323 6.78 -4.23 11.11
CA ILE A 323 6.79 -4.44 9.65
C ILE A 323 6.51 -5.91 9.32
N ALA A 324 7.10 -6.84 10.06
CA ALA A 324 6.79 -8.25 9.91
C ALA A 324 5.32 -8.55 10.22
N GLY A 325 4.74 -7.95 11.26
CA GLY A 325 3.30 -8.02 11.58
C GLY A 325 2.42 -7.51 10.44
N MET A 326 2.83 -6.43 9.76
CA MET A 326 2.10 -5.88 8.62
C MET A 326 2.04 -6.84 7.41
N PHE A 327 3.15 -7.53 7.13
CA PHE A 327 3.31 -8.20 5.83
C PHE A 327 3.49 -9.71 5.92
N ALA A 328 4.14 -10.25 6.96
CA ALA A 328 4.48 -11.69 7.03
C ALA A 328 3.23 -12.58 7.04
N LEU A 329 2.18 -12.16 7.75
CA LEU A 329 0.91 -12.90 7.82
C LEU A 329 -0.11 -12.51 6.75
N SER A 330 0.28 -11.67 5.78
CA SER A 330 -0.64 -11.23 4.72
C SER A 330 -1.25 -12.38 3.89
N PRO A 331 -0.57 -13.53 3.61
CA PRO A 331 -1.22 -14.66 2.97
C PRO A 331 -2.37 -15.25 3.80
N VAL A 332 -2.21 -15.29 5.13
CA VAL A 332 -3.26 -15.75 6.06
C VAL A 332 -4.44 -14.79 6.03
N MET A 333 -4.19 -13.47 6.03
CA MET A 333 -5.22 -12.45 5.93
C MET A 333 -5.96 -12.51 4.59
N GLY A 334 -5.23 -12.80 3.49
CA GLY A 334 -5.83 -13.00 2.17
C GLY A 334 -6.72 -14.25 2.13
N TRP A 335 -6.25 -15.36 2.67
CA TRP A 335 -7.04 -16.59 2.81
C TRP A 335 -8.28 -16.37 3.68
N LEU A 336 -8.14 -15.67 4.81
CA LEU A 336 -9.25 -15.35 5.71
C LEU A 336 -10.28 -14.45 5.00
N THR A 337 -9.83 -13.47 4.21
CA THR A 337 -10.68 -12.59 3.39
C THR A 337 -11.52 -13.37 2.39
N ASP A 338 -10.93 -14.39 1.76
CA ASP A 338 -11.64 -15.22 0.78
C ASP A 338 -12.58 -16.22 1.44
N ARG A 339 -12.23 -16.75 2.63
CA ARG A 339 -13.02 -17.81 3.33
C ARG A 339 -14.08 -17.26 4.28
N ALA A 340 -13.73 -16.32 5.16
CA ALA A 340 -14.63 -15.76 6.15
C ALA A 340 -15.51 -14.63 5.60
N GLY A 341 -15.03 -13.95 4.55
CA GLY A 341 -15.70 -12.81 3.93
C GLY A 341 -14.96 -11.50 4.18
N ARG A 342 -15.20 -10.53 3.28
CA ARG A 342 -14.48 -9.25 3.26
C ARG A 342 -14.80 -8.39 4.48
N VAL A 343 -16.09 -8.26 4.80
CA VAL A 343 -16.56 -7.44 5.95
C VAL A 343 -16.16 -8.07 7.27
N GLU A 344 -16.27 -9.37 7.38
CA GLU A 344 -15.87 -10.14 8.56
C GLU A 344 -14.36 -9.97 8.85
N THR A 345 -13.53 -10.01 7.82
CA THR A 345 -12.10 -9.82 7.97
C THR A 345 -11.74 -8.36 8.30
N ILE A 346 -12.48 -7.36 7.79
CA ILE A 346 -12.37 -5.97 8.24
C ILE A 346 -12.66 -5.87 9.73
N MET A 347 -13.72 -6.52 10.22
CA MET A 347 -14.08 -6.52 11.64
C MET A 347 -12.97 -7.15 12.51
N ILE A 348 -12.43 -8.30 12.09
CA ILE A 348 -11.28 -8.95 12.78
C ILE A 348 -10.09 -7.99 12.81
N GLY A 349 -9.75 -7.38 11.67
CA GLY A 349 -8.63 -6.44 11.57
C GLY A 349 -8.76 -5.26 12.53
N PHE A 350 -9.94 -4.65 12.61
CA PHE A 350 -10.18 -3.53 13.53
C PHE A 350 -10.27 -3.97 14.99
N THR A 351 -10.75 -5.17 15.28
CA THR A 351 -10.69 -5.73 16.65
C THR A 351 -9.24 -5.89 17.10
N VAL A 352 -8.39 -6.46 16.25
CA VAL A 352 -6.95 -6.60 16.53
C VAL A 352 -6.27 -5.23 16.67
N LEU A 353 -6.62 -4.27 15.82
CA LEU A 353 -6.08 -2.90 15.87
C LEU A 353 -6.44 -2.19 17.18
N VAL A 354 -7.70 -2.29 17.63
CA VAL A 354 -8.14 -1.72 18.92
C VAL A 354 -7.42 -2.40 20.08
N ALA A 355 -7.28 -3.72 20.05
CA ALA A 355 -6.50 -4.46 21.06
C ALA A 355 -5.03 -4.03 21.04
N ALA A 356 -4.44 -3.81 19.87
CA ALA A 356 -3.06 -3.37 19.68
C ALA A 356 -2.79 -2.03 20.39
N VAL A 357 -3.61 -1.02 20.14
CA VAL A 357 -3.46 0.31 20.76
C VAL A 357 -3.79 0.28 22.25
N ALA A 358 -4.68 -0.61 22.69
CA ALA A 358 -4.93 -0.82 24.11
C ALA A 358 -3.69 -1.42 24.80
N VAL A 359 -3.08 -2.49 24.24
CA VAL A 359 -1.86 -3.11 24.79
C VAL A 359 -0.70 -2.10 24.82
N ALA A 360 -0.46 -1.36 23.72
CA ALA A 360 0.61 -0.37 23.66
C ALA A 360 0.36 0.81 24.61
N GLY A 361 -0.86 1.33 24.68
CA GLY A 361 -1.21 2.49 25.48
C GLY A 361 -1.21 2.20 26.98
N PHE A 362 -1.89 1.16 27.43
CA PHE A 362 -1.93 0.78 28.85
C PHE A 362 -0.61 0.14 29.31
N GLY A 363 0.12 -0.52 28.39
CA GLY A 363 1.44 -1.11 28.65
C GLY A 363 2.61 -0.15 28.35
N GLN A 364 2.39 1.15 28.25
CA GLN A 364 3.37 2.15 27.79
C GLN A 364 4.68 2.18 28.62
N SER A 365 4.66 1.71 29.86
CA SER A 365 5.84 1.60 30.72
C SER A 365 6.69 0.35 30.48
N SER A 366 6.30 -0.53 29.58
CA SER A 366 6.98 -1.77 29.24
C SER A 366 7.35 -1.83 27.77
N THR A 367 8.64 -1.90 27.46
CA THR A 367 9.15 -2.06 26.08
C THR A 367 8.55 -3.29 25.40
N ALA A 368 8.39 -4.40 26.13
CA ALA A 368 7.79 -5.63 25.61
C ALA A 368 6.29 -5.42 25.26
N ALA A 369 5.53 -4.73 26.11
CA ALA A 369 4.13 -4.45 25.83
C ALA A 369 3.97 -3.52 24.61
N VAL A 370 4.81 -2.50 24.48
CA VAL A 370 4.85 -1.61 23.32
C VAL A 370 5.18 -2.41 22.05
N ALA A 371 6.19 -3.28 22.09
CA ALA A 371 6.57 -4.12 20.95
C ALA A 371 5.43 -5.07 20.54
N VAL A 372 4.79 -5.76 21.48
CA VAL A 372 3.62 -6.62 21.23
C VAL A 372 2.47 -5.80 20.63
N GLY A 373 2.18 -4.62 21.20
CA GLY A 373 1.18 -3.71 20.66
C GLY A 373 1.47 -3.33 19.20
N LEU A 374 2.73 -3.04 18.84
CA LEU A 374 3.11 -2.72 17.46
C LEU A 374 2.97 -3.91 16.51
N VAL A 375 3.32 -5.11 16.92
CA VAL A 375 3.10 -6.32 16.12
C VAL A 375 1.62 -6.50 15.83
N LEU A 376 0.77 -6.41 16.86
CA LEU A 376 -0.68 -6.48 16.71
C LEU A 376 -1.22 -5.35 15.81
N LEU A 377 -0.69 -4.12 15.94
CA LEU A 377 -1.05 -2.98 15.11
C LEU A 377 -0.77 -3.27 13.62
N GLY A 378 0.41 -3.84 13.33
CA GLY A 378 0.77 -4.29 11.98
C GLY A 378 -0.18 -5.36 11.45
N MET A 379 -0.51 -6.37 12.27
CA MET A 379 -1.45 -7.45 11.90
C MET A 379 -2.86 -6.91 11.64
N GLY A 380 -3.37 -6.03 12.51
CA GLY A 380 -4.68 -5.40 12.36
C GLY A 380 -4.75 -4.54 11.08
N TRP A 381 -3.71 -3.76 10.81
CA TRP A 381 -3.58 -3.00 9.58
C TRP A 381 -3.57 -3.91 8.34
N SER A 382 -2.82 -5.00 8.37
CA SER A 382 -2.75 -5.97 7.27
C SER A 382 -4.12 -6.57 6.96
N ALA A 383 -4.81 -7.08 7.96
CA ALA A 383 -6.15 -7.67 7.81
C ALA A 383 -7.16 -6.64 7.26
N ALA A 384 -7.18 -5.42 7.83
CA ALA A 384 -8.06 -4.36 7.38
C ALA A 384 -7.75 -3.92 5.94
N THR A 385 -6.47 -3.72 5.59
CA THR A 385 -6.06 -3.22 4.27
C THR A 385 -6.30 -4.23 3.17
N ILE A 386 -5.97 -5.51 3.38
CA ILE A 386 -6.17 -6.59 2.39
C ILE A 386 -7.67 -6.79 2.14
N SER A 387 -8.46 -6.93 3.21
CA SER A 387 -9.89 -7.18 3.07
C SER A 387 -10.66 -5.99 2.52
N ALA A 388 -10.34 -4.76 2.95
CA ALA A 388 -10.96 -3.56 2.44
C ALA A 388 -10.57 -3.28 0.98
N SER A 389 -9.31 -3.51 0.59
CA SER A 389 -8.88 -3.38 -0.82
C SER A 389 -9.59 -4.39 -1.72
N THR A 390 -9.80 -5.62 -1.23
CA THR A 390 -10.56 -6.66 -1.95
C THR A 390 -12.05 -6.28 -2.03
N LEU A 391 -12.64 -5.80 -0.91
CA LEU A 391 -14.02 -5.31 -0.88
C LEU A 391 -14.23 -4.15 -1.87
N LEU A 392 -13.30 -3.22 -1.92
CA LEU A 392 -13.35 -2.09 -2.84
C LEU A 392 -13.34 -2.56 -4.30
N ALA A 393 -12.46 -3.50 -4.64
CA ALA A 393 -12.37 -4.07 -5.99
C ALA A 393 -13.65 -4.82 -6.40
N ASP A 394 -14.34 -5.45 -5.44
CA ASP A 394 -15.60 -6.18 -5.66
C ASP A 394 -16.83 -5.25 -5.71
N SER A 395 -16.74 -4.04 -5.13
CA SER A 395 -17.88 -3.12 -4.94
C SER A 395 -18.08 -2.10 -6.05
N VAL A 396 -17.16 -2.04 -7.03
CA VAL A 396 -17.19 -1.06 -8.12
C VAL A 396 -16.98 -1.72 -9.49
N GLY A 397 -17.60 -1.14 -10.51
CA GLY A 397 -17.47 -1.60 -11.90
C GLY A 397 -16.03 -1.54 -12.42
N GLN A 398 -15.71 -2.38 -13.39
CA GLN A 398 -14.36 -2.45 -13.98
C GLN A 398 -13.91 -1.14 -14.62
N ASP A 399 -14.86 -0.38 -15.17
CA ASP A 399 -14.65 0.90 -15.86
C ASP A 399 -14.11 2.02 -14.93
N VAL A 400 -14.49 2.00 -13.65
CA VAL A 400 -14.06 3.00 -12.66
C VAL A 400 -13.08 2.44 -11.62
N ARG A 401 -12.82 1.13 -11.61
CA ARG A 401 -12.04 0.43 -10.58
C ARG A 401 -10.66 1.05 -10.37
N VAL A 402 -9.90 1.29 -11.43
CA VAL A 402 -8.54 1.84 -11.33
C VAL A 402 -8.55 3.26 -10.75
N ALA A 403 -9.50 4.10 -11.16
CA ALA A 403 -9.65 5.44 -10.63
C ALA A 403 -10.04 5.45 -9.14
N VAL A 404 -10.93 4.52 -8.74
CA VAL A 404 -11.37 4.35 -7.35
C VAL A 404 -10.22 3.84 -6.47
N GLN A 405 -9.41 2.91 -6.97
CA GLN A 405 -8.21 2.41 -6.30
C GLN A 405 -7.19 3.53 -6.07
N GLY A 406 -6.91 4.34 -7.12
CA GLY A 406 -6.01 5.49 -6.99
C GLY A 406 -6.52 6.54 -6.01
N ALA A 407 -7.83 6.83 -6.02
CA ALA A 407 -8.45 7.74 -5.05
C ALA A 407 -8.35 7.21 -3.61
N SER A 408 -8.59 5.91 -3.41
CA SER A 408 -8.43 5.24 -2.11
C SER A 408 -7.00 5.34 -1.59
N ASP A 409 -6.00 5.07 -2.44
CA ASP A 409 -4.60 5.16 -2.06
C ASP A 409 -4.16 6.60 -1.76
N THR A 410 -4.68 7.58 -2.50
CA THR A 410 -4.46 9.02 -2.21
C THR A 410 -5.03 9.39 -0.83
N LEU A 411 -6.28 9.00 -0.54
CA LEU A 411 -6.93 9.27 0.74
C LEU A 411 -6.20 8.56 1.89
N MET A 412 -5.76 7.32 1.68
CA MET A 412 -4.97 6.57 2.64
C MET A 412 -3.66 7.28 2.95
N GLY A 413 -2.90 7.68 1.93
CA GLY A 413 -1.63 8.40 2.10
C GLY A 413 -1.82 9.76 2.77
N ALA A 414 -2.85 10.53 2.37
CA ALA A 414 -3.19 11.80 3.01
C ALA A 414 -3.53 11.62 4.50
N ALA A 415 -4.31 10.58 4.84
CA ALA A 415 -4.65 10.27 6.22
C ALA A 415 -3.43 9.85 7.04
N GLY A 416 -2.50 9.09 6.45
CA GLY A 416 -1.22 8.77 7.08
C GLY A 416 -0.37 10.01 7.33
N ALA A 417 -0.28 10.93 6.36
CA ALA A 417 0.45 12.19 6.51
C ALA A 417 -0.16 13.06 7.64
N VAL A 418 -1.49 13.18 7.68
CA VAL A 418 -2.20 13.89 8.75
C VAL A 418 -1.97 13.18 10.10
N GLY A 419 -2.14 11.86 10.17
CA GLY A 419 -1.89 11.07 11.37
C GLY A 419 -0.47 11.27 11.91
N GLY A 420 0.54 11.20 11.04
CA GLY A 420 1.93 11.43 11.40
C GLY A 420 2.21 12.87 11.85
N ALA A 421 1.67 13.87 11.14
CA ALA A 421 1.87 15.28 11.48
C ALA A 421 1.24 15.65 12.84
N PHE A 422 0.04 15.14 13.13
CA PHE A 422 -0.65 15.43 14.38
C PHE A 422 -0.19 14.54 15.55
N SER A 423 0.46 13.40 15.30
CA SER A 423 0.87 12.46 16.35
C SER A 423 1.80 13.09 17.38
N GLY A 424 2.73 13.95 16.95
CA GLY A 424 3.63 14.68 17.84
C GLY A 424 2.89 15.66 18.75
N LEU A 425 1.88 16.39 18.23
CA LEU A 425 1.04 17.27 19.03
C LEU A 425 0.25 16.48 20.08
N VAL A 426 -0.40 15.38 19.66
CA VAL A 426 -1.16 14.52 20.58
C VAL A 426 -0.25 13.93 21.65
N LEU A 427 0.96 13.48 21.28
CA LEU A 427 1.95 12.98 22.21
C LEU A 427 2.33 14.05 23.26
N GLY A 428 2.52 15.31 22.82
CA GLY A 428 2.89 16.43 23.69
C GLY A 428 1.80 16.81 24.69
N PHE A 429 0.51 16.77 24.28
CA PHE A 429 -0.62 17.18 25.13
C PHE A 429 -1.21 16.03 25.97
N ALA A 430 -1.27 14.82 25.42
CA ALA A 430 -1.99 13.69 26.01
C ALA A 430 -1.10 12.45 26.27
N GLY A 431 0.19 12.57 25.99
CA GLY A 431 1.15 11.46 26.16
C GLY A 431 0.91 10.30 25.19
N TYR A 432 1.70 9.24 25.36
CA TYR A 432 1.61 8.05 24.50
C TYR A 432 0.29 7.29 24.69
N LEU A 433 -0.27 7.28 25.93
CA LEU A 433 -1.60 6.71 26.18
C LEU A 433 -2.68 7.45 25.41
N GLY A 434 -2.69 8.79 25.46
CA GLY A 434 -3.68 9.60 24.76
C GLY A 434 -3.66 9.40 23.23
N LEU A 435 -2.45 9.26 22.65
CA LEU A 435 -2.29 8.94 21.23
C LEU A 435 -2.91 7.58 20.89
N ASN A 436 -2.67 6.55 21.72
CA ASN A 436 -3.24 5.22 21.52
C ASN A 436 -4.76 5.20 21.75
N LEU A 437 -5.29 5.94 22.72
CA LEU A 437 -6.74 6.06 22.94
C LEU A 437 -7.45 6.72 21.74
N LEU A 438 -6.85 7.75 21.15
CA LEU A 438 -7.37 8.36 19.92
C LEU A 438 -7.42 7.34 18.78
N GLY A 439 -6.34 6.57 18.59
CA GLY A 439 -6.30 5.47 17.62
C GLY A 439 -7.37 4.41 17.88
N GLY A 440 -7.60 4.07 19.16
CA GLY A 440 -8.65 3.14 19.58
C GLY A 440 -10.06 3.65 19.27
N ALA A 441 -10.32 4.94 19.50
CA ALA A 441 -11.60 5.56 19.18
C ALA A 441 -11.91 5.53 17.67
N ILE A 442 -10.91 5.86 16.83
CA ILE A 442 -11.03 5.75 15.37
C ILE A 442 -11.30 4.30 14.94
N GLY A 443 -10.54 3.35 15.51
CA GLY A 443 -10.72 1.93 15.22
C GLY A 443 -12.09 1.39 15.61
N ALA A 444 -12.59 1.76 16.80
CA ALA A 444 -13.90 1.37 17.29
C ALA A 444 -15.06 1.94 16.43
N ALA A 445 -14.91 3.17 15.92
CA ALA A 445 -15.89 3.78 15.03
C ALA A 445 -16.03 3.00 13.72
N VAL A 446 -14.92 2.58 13.09
CA VAL A 446 -14.96 1.77 11.87
C VAL A 446 -15.48 0.36 12.15
N LEU A 447 -15.09 -0.24 13.28
CA LEU A 447 -15.62 -1.55 13.70
C LEU A 447 -17.14 -1.50 13.85
N ALA A 448 -17.69 -0.47 14.50
CA ALA A 448 -19.12 -0.26 14.63
C ALA A 448 -19.81 -0.11 13.26
N ALA A 449 -19.24 0.68 12.34
CA ALA A 449 -19.75 0.82 10.99
C ALA A 449 -19.75 -0.52 10.22
N ALA A 450 -18.72 -1.34 10.36
CA ALA A 450 -18.65 -2.67 9.74
C ALA A 450 -19.71 -3.62 10.31
N VAL A 451 -19.96 -3.60 11.63
CA VAL A 451 -21.03 -4.38 12.28
C VAL A 451 -22.41 -3.97 11.74
N VAL A 452 -22.67 -2.67 11.64
CA VAL A 452 -23.94 -2.15 11.07
C VAL A 452 -24.11 -2.60 9.61
N ALA A 453 -23.07 -2.48 8.80
CA ALA A 453 -23.10 -2.92 7.40
C ALA A 453 -23.38 -4.42 7.27
N ARG A 454 -22.79 -5.25 8.14
CA ARG A 454 -23.03 -6.71 8.18
C ARG A 454 -24.48 -7.05 8.55
N THR A 455 -25.00 -6.41 9.60
CA THR A 455 -26.37 -6.67 10.08
C THR A 455 -27.42 -6.25 9.06
N SER A 456 -27.24 -5.10 8.41
CA SER A 456 -28.11 -4.62 7.33
C SER A 456 -28.17 -5.61 6.15
N ARG A 457 -27.02 -6.14 5.72
CA ARG A 457 -26.96 -7.15 4.64
C ARG A 457 -27.70 -8.44 5.00
N ARG A 458 -27.57 -8.91 6.25
CA ARG A 458 -28.26 -10.11 6.71
C ARG A 458 -29.80 -9.93 6.72
N ARG A 459 -30.27 -8.76 7.11
CA ARG A 459 -31.69 -8.41 7.09
C ARG A 459 -32.25 -8.38 5.66
N SER A 460 -31.52 -7.74 4.72
CA SER A 460 -31.91 -7.68 3.31
C SER A 460 -31.85 -9.03 2.58
N ALA A 461 -31.10 -10.00 3.08
CA ALA A 461 -31.03 -11.36 2.53
C ALA A 461 -32.09 -12.29 3.14
N ALA A 462 -32.71 -11.91 4.27
CA ALA A 462 -33.77 -12.66 4.96
C ALA A 462 -35.18 -12.12 4.64
N ALA A 463 -35.28 -10.93 4.03
CA ALA A 463 -36.48 -10.32 3.48
C ALA A 463 -36.62 -10.62 1.98
#